data_a269e4d42bbfc2c0a6870ca2025bbc4c
#
_entry.id   a269e4d42bbfc2c0a6870ca2025bbc4c
#
_cell.length_a   1.000
_cell.length_b   1.000
_cell.length_c   1.000
_cell.angle_alpha   90.00
_cell.angle_beta   90.00
_cell.angle_gamma   90.00
#
_symmetry.space_group_name_H-M   'P 1'
#
loop_
_entity.id
_entity.type
_entity.pdbx_description
1 polymer ?
#
loop_
_entity_poly.entity_id
_entity_poly.type
_entity_poly.pdbx_seq_one_letter_code
_entity_poly.pdbx_strand_id
1 'polypeptide(L)'
;MKKVLLAAMILIAGASFTSCSSSDDDYNEKQEQKFDASKVMSGKWNLSKIHDFPIPINHYSIQNGNTISFLDGGILRTEGDFSVVINGDAARPMAMPFSGYKTWKANTVYKQDGTVDTGTSAVYFDGSEMYVAYFVSATEIDLVKFATEKLGMVYVLTKVQ
;
A
#
# COMPACT_ATOMS: atom_id res chain seq x y z
N MET A 1 -8.97 19.24 -16.60
CA MET A 1 -7.52 19.03 -16.42
C MET A 1 -7.07 19.93 -15.28
N LYS A 2 -7.05 19.47 -14.06
CA LYS A 2 -6.55 20.23 -12.92
C LYS A 2 -5.47 19.40 -12.21
N LYS A 3 -4.31 19.97 -12.14
CA LYS A 3 -3.07 19.43 -11.59
C LYS A 3 -3.25 19.22 -10.10
N VAL A 4 -3.07 18.00 -9.64
CA VAL A 4 -2.93 17.71 -8.21
C VAL A 4 -1.43 17.61 -7.93
N LEU A 5 -0.90 18.66 -7.35
CA LEU A 5 0.43 18.66 -6.74
C LEU A 5 0.25 18.13 -5.32
N LEU A 6 0.64 16.90 -5.10
CA LEU A 6 0.63 16.31 -3.77
C LEU A 6 2.06 16.35 -3.21
N ALA A 7 2.31 17.31 -2.33
CA ALA A 7 3.47 17.27 -1.46
C ALA A 7 3.10 16.44 -0.22
N ALA A 8 3.48 15.17 -0.20
CA ALA A 8 3.33 14.34 0.98
C ALA A 8 4.52 14.57 1.91
N MET A 9 4.37 15.43 2.92
CA MET A 9 5.26 15.44 4.08
C MET A 9 4.75 14.43 5.10
N ILE A 10 5.49 13.36 5.29
CA ILE A 10 5.22 12.36 6.33
C ILE A 10 5.87 12.86 7.61
N LEU A 11 5.07 13.34 8.54
CA LEU A 11 5.49 13.59 9.94
C LEU A 11 5.06 12.39 10.78
N ILE A 12 6.01 11.56 11.16
CA ILE A 12 5.84 10.49 12.14
C ILE A 12 6.07 11.11 13.52
N ALA A 13 5.01 11.44 14.22
CA ALA A 13 5.07 11.79 15.63
C ALA A 13 4.40 10.67 16.44
N GLY A 14 5.21 9.86 17.09
CA GLY A 14 4.74 8.97 18.15
C GLY A 14 4.51 9.78 19.41
N ALA A 15 3.27 9.86 19.87
CA ALA A 15 2.94 10.35 21.21
C ALA A 15 1.93 9.41 21.86
N SER A 16 2.39 8.74 22.89
CA SER A 16 1.58 8.05 23.87
C SER A 16 0.96 9.08 24.82
N PHE A 17 -0.36 9.19 24.81
CA PHE A 17 -1.08 9.93 25.86
C PHE A 17 -1.91 8.96 26.69
N THR A 18 -1.44 8.75 27.91
CA THR A 18 -2.29 8.33 29.03
C THR A 18 -3.03 9.55 29.53
N SER A 19 -4.33 9.50 29.58
CA SER A 19 -5.14 10.44 30.36
C SER A 19 -6.31 9.72 31.01
N CYS A 20 -6.28 9.75 32.32
CA CYS A 20 -7.43 9.48 33.19
C CYS A 20 -8.31 10.71 33.29
N SER A 21 -9.59 10.47 33.55
CA SER A 21 -10.51 11.20 34.41
C SER A 21 -11.82 11.61 33.77
N SER A 22 -12.81 10.89 34.23
CA SER A 22 -14.22 11.19 34.58
C SER A 22 -14.79 12.57 34.26
N SER A 23 -15.91 12.60 33.52
CA SER A 23 -17.20 13.15 33.94
C SER A 23 -18.27 12.85 32.87
N ASP A 24 -19.45 12.47 33.37
CA ASP A 24 -20.65 12.18 32.59
C ASP A 24 -21.07 13.39 31.74
N ASP A 25 -21.12 13.19 30.45
CA ASP A 25 -21.99 13.91 29.55
C ASP A 25 -22.31 12.97 28.37
N ASP A 26 -23.59 12.65 28.28
CA ASP A 26 -24.24 11.76 27.32
C ASP A 26 -24.17 12.39 25.92
N TYR A 27 -22.97 12.47 25.31
CA TYR A 27 -22.80 12.76 23.92
C TYR A 27 -22.84 11.46 23.14
N ASN A 28 -23.89 11.33 22.37
CA ASN A 28 -24.08 10.33 21.32
C ASN A 28 -22.87 10.42 20.36
N GLU A 29 -21.73 9.83 20.74
CA GLU A 29 -20.60 9.62 19.86
C GLU A 29 -21.09 8.69 18.76
N LYS A 30 -21.47 9.27 17.63
CA LYS A 30 -21.42 8.54 16.37
C LYS A 30 -20.03 7.95 16.32
N GLN A 31 -19.90 6.65 16.51
CA GLN A 31 -18.65 5.92 16.29
C GLN A 31 -18.27 6.20 14.81
N GLU A 32 -17.45 7.21 14.59
CA GLU A 32 -16.79 7.38 13.31
C GLU A 32 -16.07 6.06 13.07
N GLN A 33 -16.53 5.32 12.10
CA GLN A 33 -15.98 4.02 11.75
C GLN A 33 -14.52 4.28 11.34
N LYS A 34 -13.62 4.05 12.29
CA LYS A 34 -12.19 4.35 12.14
C LYS A 34 -11.69 3.60 10.91
N PHE A 35 -11.24 4.32 9.90
CA PHE A 35 -10.67 3.72 8.70
C PHE A 35 -9.52 2.79 9.08
N ASP A 36 -9.58 1.56 8.60
CA ASP A 36 -8.60 0.53 8.86
C ASP A 36 -8.03 0.04 7.53
N ALA A 37 -6.86 0.57 7.17
CA ALA A 37 -6.16 0.23 5.95
C ALA A 37 -5.85 -1.28 5.87
N SER A 38 -5.61 -1.93 7.01
CA SER A 38 -5.34 -3.37 7.05
C SER A 38 -6.54 -4.18 6.58
N LYS A 39 -7.76 -3.76 6.94
CA LYS A 39 -8.99 -4.42 6.47
C LYS A 39 -9.22 -4.24 4.98
N VAL A 40 -8.89 -3.05 4.44
CA VAL A 40 -9.02 -2.78 3.01
C VAL A 40 -8.06 -3.66 2.21
N MET A 41 -6.82 -3.78 2.69
CA MET A 41 -5.78 -4.57 2.03
C MET A 41 -5.96 -6.07 2.22
N SER A 42 -6.61 -6.51 3.30
CA SER A 42 -6.77 -7.94 3.60
C SER A 42 -7.38 -8.73 2.45
N GLY A 43 -6.83 -9.92 2.22
CA GLY A 43 -7.28 -10.83 1.18
C GLY A 43 -6.21 -11.17 0.14
N LYS A 44 -6.65 -11.81 -0.95
CA LYS A 44 -5.78 -12.27 -2.05
C LYS A 44 -5.86 -11.30 -3.22
N TRP A 45 -4.71 -10.91 -3.71
CA TRP A 45 -4.54 -9.94 -4.78
C TRP A 45 -3.65 -10.50 -5.89
N ASN A 46 -3.98 -10.19 -7.12
CA ASN A 46 -3.18 -10.52 -8.28
C ASN A 46 -2.30 -9.32 -8.66
N LEU A 47 -0.99 -9.53 -8.84
CA LEU A 47 -0.13 -8.51 -9.43
C LEU A 47 -0.43 -8.42 -10.92
N SER A 48 -1.18 -7.39 -11.32
CA SER A 48 -1.74 -7.25 -12.66
C SER A 48 -0.87 -6.41 -13.59
N LYS A 49 -0.14 -5.42 -13.03
CA LYS A 49 0.67 -4.48 -13.81
C LYS A 49 1.81 -3.90 -12.99
N ILE A 50 2.88 -3.53 -13.67
CA ILE A 50 3.98 -2.73 -13.11
C ILE A 50 4.28 -1.59 -14.08
N HIS A 51 4.47 -0.41 -13.55
CA HIS A 51 4.89 0.74 -14.36
C HIS A 51 5.71 1.73 -13.54
N ASP A 52 6.40 2.65 -14.23
CA ASP A 52 7.16 3.70 -13.58
C ASP A 52 6.25 4.79 -13.01
N PHE A 53 6.75 5.51 -12.01
CA PHE A 53 6.12 6.69 -11.42
C PHE A 53 7.06 7.90 -11.59
N PRO A 54 6.57 9.07 -11.95
CA PRO A 54 5.18 9.49 -12.16
C PRO A 54 4.63 9.27 -13.58
N ILE A 55 5.48 8.83 -14.51
CA ILE A 55 5.10 8.61 -15.91
C ILE A 55 4.85 7.12 -16.09
N PRO A 56 3.63 6.68 -16.36
CA PRO A 56 3.29 5.26 -16.43
C PRO A 56 3.78 4.62 -17.71
N ILE A 57 5.10 4.43 -17.83
CA ILE A 57 5.69 3.70 -18.94
C ILE A 57 5.67 2.21 -18.62
N ASN A 58 5.02 1.43 -19.46
CA ASN A 58 4.92 -0.03 -19.30
C ASN A 58 6.13 -0.70 -19.95
N HIS A 59 7.17 -0.90 -19.17
CA HIS A 59 8.36 -1.65 -19.61
C HIS A 59 8.32 -3.11 -19.19
N TYR A 60 7.30 -3.51 -18.42
CA TYR A 60 7.31 -4.77 -17.70
C TYR A 60 6.23 -5.71 -18.22
N SER A 61 6.61 -6.93 -18.54
CA SER A 61 5.69 -8.02 -18.81
C SER A 61 5.63 -8.95 -17.60
N ILE A 62 4.46 -9.11 -17.04
CA ILE A 62 4.19 -9.95 -15.86
C ILE A 62 3.62 -11.27 -16.34
N GLN A 63 4.13 -12.38 -15.78
CA GLN A 63 3.50 -13.69 -15.99
C GLN A 63 2.23 -13.81 -15.15
N ASN A 64 1.22 -14.46 -15.69
CA ASN A 64 -0.02 -14.72 -14.98
C ASN A 64 0.20 -15.65 -13.77
N GLY A 65 -0.62 -15.47 -12.74
CA GLY A 65 -0.62 -16.33 -11.56
C GLY A 65 0.23 -15.82 -10.39
N ASN A 66 0.81 -14.62 -10.49
CA ASN A 66 1.51 -14.00 -9.38
C ASN A 66 0.51 -13.38 -8.40
N THR A 67 0.31 -13.98 -7.25
CA THR A 67 -0.63 -13.49 -6.25
C THR A 67 0.04 -13.17 -4.92
N ILE A 68 -0.49 -12.15 -4.26
CA ILE A 68 -0.07 -11.67 -2.94
C ILE A 68 -1.27 -11.78 -2.02
N SER A 69 -1.13 -12.46 -0.89
CA SER A 69 -2.17 -12.57 0.12
C SER A 69 -1.75 -11.83 1.37
N PHE A 70 -2.52 -10.79 1.71
CA PHE A 70 -2.40 -10.06 2.96
C PHE A 70 -3.31 -10.72 3.98
N LEU A 71 -2.73 -11.49 4.89
CA LEU A 71 -3.46 -12.29 5.88
C LEU A 71 -3.48 -11.58 7.23
N ASP A 72 -4.46 -11.96 8.04
CA ASP A 72 -4.57 -11.49 9.42
C ASP A 72 -3.29 -11.80 10.23
N GLY A 73 -3.04 -10.98 11.26
CA GLY A 73 -1.82 -11.11 12.05
C GLY A 73 -0.56 -10.60 11.34
N GLY A 74 -0.71 -9.90 10.21
CA GLY A 74 0.42 -9.33 9.48
C GLY A 74 1.24 -10.34 8.69
N ILE A 75 0.65 -11.47 8.30
CA ILE A 75 1.32 -12.50 7.50
C ILE A 75 1.15 -12.19 6.02
N LEU A 76 2.25 -12.23 5.27
CA LEU A 76 2.26 -12.13 3.81
C LEU A 76 2.52 -13.50 3.19
N ARG A 77 1.71 -13.86 2.21
CA ARG A 77 1.98 -15.04 1.36
C ARG A 77 1.99 -14.64 -0.10
N THR A 78 2.92 -15.22 -0.83
CA THR A 78 3.07 -15.01 -2.27
C THR A 78 3.01 -16.35 -2.98
N GLU A 79 2.36 -16.38 -4.15
CA GLU A 79 2.29 -17.53 -5.05
C GLU A 79 2.68 -17.06 -6.44
N GLY A 80 3.45 -17.86 -7.16
CA GLY A 80 4.06 -17.52 -8.45
C GLY A 80 5.56 -17.23 -8.30
N ASP A 81 6.23 -17.07 -9.43
CA ASP A 81 7.67 -16.85 -9.46
C ASP A 81 8.07 -15.38 -9.31
N PHE A 82 7.09 -14.47 -9.48
CA PHE A 82 7.30 -13.01 -9.45
C PHE A 82 8.45 -12.55 -10.34
N SER A 83 8.74 -13.30 -11.40
CA SER A 83 9.68 -12.87 -12.42
C SER A 83 9.00 -11.91 -13.39
N VAL A 84 9.75 -10.91 -13.82
CA VAL A 84 9.28 -9.88 -14.74
C VAL A 84 10.29 -9.72 -15.86
N VAL A 85 9.80 -9.64 -17.07
CA VAL A 85 10.61 -9.38 -18.25
C VAL A 85 10.54 -7.89 -18.57
N ILE A 86 11.71 -7.25 -18.68
CA ILE A 86 11.82 -5.84 -19.04
C ILE A 86 11.98 -5.71 -20.56
N ASN A 87 11.09 -4.96 -21.20
CA ASN A 87 11.15 -4.63 -22.64
C ASN A 87 11.39 -5.84 -23.58
N GLY A 88 10.87 -7.01 -23.20
CA GLY A 88 11.02 -8.21 -24.02
C GLY A 88 12.36 -8.93 -23.87
N ASP A 89 13.26 -8.46 -23.01
CA ASP A 89 14.52 -9.17 -22.72
C ASP A 89 14.27 -10.33 -21.73
N ALA A 90 13.84 -11.47 -22.31
CA ALA A 90 13.60 -12.70 -21.55
C ALA A 90 14.89 -13.31 -20.98
N ALA A 91 16.07 -12.86 -21.38
CA ALA A 91 17.35 -13.39 -20.90
C ALA A 91 17.71 -12.91 -19.50
N ARG A 92 17.03 -11.88 -19.00
CA ARG A 92 17.28 -11.28 -17.69
C ARG A 92 15.98 -11.01 -16.93
N PRO A 93 15.28 -12.04 -16.45
CA PRO A 93 14.12 -11.82 -15.61
C PRO A 93 14.56 -11.13 -14.33
N MET A 94 13.85 -10.06 -13.94
CA MET A 94 14.06 -9.37 -12.68
C MET A 94 13.13 -9.98 -11.63
N ALA A 95 13.69 -10.46 -10.53
CA ALA A 95 12.89 -10.94 -9.40
C ALA A 95 12.20 -9.75 -8.71
N MET A 96 10.90 -9.88 -8.46
CA MET A 96 10.15 -8.89 -7.70
C MET A 96 10.38 -9.07 -6.20
N PRO A 97 10.43 -7.98 -5.44
CA PRO A 97 10.72 -8.02 -4.02
C PRO A 97 9.68 -8.82 -3.21
N PHE A 98 8.44 -8.88 -3.69
CA PHE A 98 7.35 -9.53 -2.94
C PHE A 98 7.60 -11.00 -2.63
N SER A 99 8.29 -11.74 -3.48
CA SER A 99 8.58 -13.16 -3.28
C SER A 99 9.43 -13.44 -2.03
N GLY A 100 10.14 -12.45 -1.53
CA GLY A 100 10.99 -12.56 -0.33
C GLY A 100 10.32 -12.20 0.97
N TYR A 101 9.24 -11.40 0.92
CA TYR A 101 8.60 -10.87 2.12
C TYR A 101 7.72 -11.90 2.83
N LYS A 102 7.72 -11.86 4.15
CA LYS A 102 6.97 -12.78 5.03
C LYS A 102 5.90 -12.07 5.83
N THR A 103 6.09 -10.80 6.14
CA THR A 103 5.22 -10.02 7.00
C THR A 103 4.84 -8.69 6.35
N TRP A 104 3.72 -8.15 6.78
CA TRP A 104 3.24 -6.85 6.36
C TRP A 104 2.53 -6.10 7.47
N LYS A 105 2.50 -4.79 7.37
CA LYS A 105 1.75 -3.90 8.26
C LYS A 105 1.32 -2.67 7.49
N ALA A 106 0.06 -2.28 7.60
CA ALA A 106 -0.46 -1.03 7.09
C ALA A 106 -0.66 -0.03 8.24
N ASN A 107 -0.22 1.20 8.05
CA ASN A 107 -0.39 2.29 9.00
C ASN A 107 -1.33 3.34 8.43
N THR A 108 -2.22 3.86 9.26
CA THR A 108 -3.07 5.00 8.92
C THR A 108 -2.23 6.23 8.62
N VAL A 109 -2.55 6.91 7.53
CA VAL A 109 -1.97 8.21 7.15
C VAL A 109 -2.96 9.31 7.51
N TYR A 110 -2.46 10.43 7.98
CA TYR A 110 -3.25 11.61 8.33
C TYR A 110 -2.94 12.75 7.37
N LYS A 111 -3.96 13.48 6.98
CA LYS A 111 -3.83 14.72 6.21
C LYS A 111 -3.31 15.85 7.09
N GLN A 112 -2.93 16.96 6.47
CA GLN A 112 -2.44 18.15 7.20
C GLN A 112 -3.46 18.73 8.20
N ASP A 113 -4.74 18.54 7.96
CA ASP A 113 -5.83 18.98 8.83
C ASP A 113 -6.10 18.01 10.00
N GLY A 114 -5.31 16.94 10.12
CA GLY A 114 -5.44 15.93 11.16
C GLY A 114 -6.49 14.86 10.88
N THR A 115 -7.22 14.94 9.77
CA THR A 115 -8.17 13.90 9.38
C THR A 115 -7.46 12.69 8.79
N VAL A 116 -8.10 11.52 8.89
CA VAL A 116 -7.57 10.29 8.29
C VAL A 116 -7.64 10.37 6.77
N ASP A 117 -6.53 10.03 6.11
CA ASP A 117 -6.53 9.82 4.67
C ASP A 117 -7.03 8.40 4.36
N THR A 118 -8.25 8.31 3.85
CA THR A 118 -8.84 7.02 3.47
C THR A 118 -8.41 6.52 2.09
N GLY A 119 -7.70 7.34 1.35
CA GLY A 119 -7.19 7.01 0.01
C GLY A 119 -5.78 6.44 0.01
N THR A 120 -5.05 6.59 1.12
CA THR A 120 -3.64 6.14 1.19
C THR A 120 -3.31 5.43 2.50
N SER A 121 -2.26 4.62 2.46
CA SER A 121 -1.67 3.97 3.63
C SER A 121 -0.17 3.81 3.46
N ALA A 122 0.59 3.94 4.54
CA ALA A 122 1.98 3.50 4.56
C ALA A 122 2.03 2.01 4.88
N VAL A 123 2.56 1.22 3.95
CA VAL A 123 2.67 -0.23 4.07
C VAL A 123 4.12 -0.62 4.27
N TYR A 124 4.38 -1.42 5.27
CA TYR A 124 5.71 -1.92 5.59
C TYR A 124 5.75 -3.43 5.36
N PHE A 125 6.77 -3.87 4.65
CA PHE A 125 7.10 -5.29 4.48
C PHE A 125 8.34 -5.62 5.30
N ASP A 126 8.29 -6.76 6.02
CA ASP A 126 9.34 -7.24 6.92
C ASP A 126 9.89 -6.16 7.88
N GLY A 127 9.01 -5.22 8.25
CA GLY A 127 9.26 -4.16 9.21
C GLY A 127 10.09 -2.97 8.70
N SER A 128 10.72 -3.06 7.55
CA SER A 128 11.65 -2.03 7.06
C SER A 128 11.36 -1.49 5.65
N GLU A 129 10.90 -2.33 4.75
CA GLU A 129 10.64 -1.94 3.37
C GLU A 129 9.29 -1.23 3.25
N MET A 130 9.34 0.09 3.05
CA MET A 130 8.15 0.95 2.99
C MET A 130 7.65 1.14 1.57
N TYR A 131 6.33 1.02 1.42
CA TYR A 131 5.57 1.36 0.24
C TYR A 131 4.43 2.31 0.61
N VAL A 132 3.93 3.05 -0.36
CA VAL A 132 2.67 3.79 -0.21
C VAL A 132 1.60 3.06 -0.99
N ALA A 133 0.53 2.66 -0.31
CA ALA A 133 -0.65 2.10 -0.95
C ALA A 133 -1.62 3.23 -1.27
N TYR A 134 -2.07 3.27 -2.52
CA TYR A 134 -3.19 4.11 -2.97
C TYR A 134 -4.38 3.21 -3.23
N PHE A 135 -5.48 3.45 -2.54
CA PHE A 135 -6.73 2.70 -2.70
C PHE A 135 -7.52 3.29 -3.87
N VAL A 136 -7.29 2.76 -5.07
CA VAL A 136 -7.90 3.23 -6.32
C VAL A 136 -9.39 2.87 -6.35
N SER A 137 -9.72 1.65 -5.91
CA SER A 137 -11.09 1.16 -5.78
C SER A 137 -11.18 0.02 -4.76
N ALA A 138 -12.37 -0.52 -4.55
CA ALA A 138 -12.56 -1.71 -3.70
C ALA A 138 -11.82 -2.97 -4.22
N THR A 139 -11.42 -2.95 -5.48
CA THR A 139 -10.78 -4.08 -6.17
C THR A 139 -9.42 -3.77 -6.77
N GLU A 140 -8.88 -2.56 -6.53
CA GLU A 140 -7.58 -2.14 -7.06
C GLU A 140 -6.79 -1.31 -6.06
N ILE A 141 -5.55 -1.70 -5.86
CA ILE A 141 -4.57 -1.00 -5.01
C ILE A 141 -3.30 -0.79 -5.82
N ASP A 142 -2.79 0.44 -5.81
CA ASP A 142 -1.48 0.76 -6.32
C ASP A 142 -0.47 0.80 -5.18
N LEU A 143 0.49 -0.13 -5.15
CA LEU A 143 1.62 -0.08 -4.22
C LEU A 143 2.79 0.64 -4.88
N VAL A 144 3.18 1.77 -4.33
CA VAL A 144 4.28 2.57 -4.86
C VAL A 144 5.51 2.44 -3.98
N LYS A 145 6.61 1.97 -4.56
CA LYS A 145 7.94 2.03 -3.94
C LYS A 145 8.70 3.21 -4.54
N PHE A 146 8.99 4.19 -3.72
CA PHE A 146 9.79 5.33 -4.12
C PHE A 146 11.29 5.01 -4.06
N ALA A 147 11.98 5.23 -5.16
CA ALA A 147 13.45 5.20 -5.21
C ALA A 147 14.04 6.55 -4.81
N THR A 148 13.33 7.64 -5.13
CA THR A 148 13.61 9.03 -4.74
C THR A 148 12.29 9.72 -4.46
N GLU A 149 12.32 10.97 -4.00
CA GLU A 149 11.09 11.77 -3.79
C GLU A 149 10.23 11.96 -5.05
N LYS A 150 10.80 11.73 -6.25
CA LYS A 150 10.12 12.00 -7.53
C LYS A 150 9.99 10.79 -8.44
N LEU A 151 10.74 9.74 -8.17
CA LEU A 151 10.78 8.56 -9.03
C LEU A 151 10.49 7.31 -8.21
N GLY A 152 9.74 6.40 -8.77
CA GLY A 152 9.39 5.16 -8.12
C GLY A 152 8.83 4.13 -9.10
N MET A 153 8.36 3.04 -8.54
CA MET A 153 7.72 1.95 -9.27
C MET A 153 6.35 1.68 -8.65
N VAL A 154 5.37 1.55 -9.50
CA VAL A 154 3.98 1.23 -9.12
C VAL A 154 3.70 -0.22 -9.42
N TYR A 155 3.20 -0.93 -8.44
CA TYR A 155 2.71 -2.31 -8.54
C TYR A 155 1.20 -2.29 -8.39
N VAL A 156 0.49 -2.53 -9.49
CA VAL A 156 -0.98 -2.54 -9.51
C VAL A 156 -1.47 -3.91 -9.06
N LEU A 157 -2.20 -3.95 -7.97
CA LEU A 157 -2.82 -5.14 -7.42
C LEU A 157 -4.32 -5.12 -7.68
N THR A 158 -4.84 -6.19 -8.27
CA THR A 158 -6.29 -6.38 -8.46
C THR A 158 -6.78 -7.52 -7.58
N LYS A 159 -7.93 -7.32 -6.91
CA LYS A 159 -8.48 -8.29 -5.97
C LYS A 159 -8.90 -9.57 -6.70
N VAL A 160 -8.49 -10.71 -6.16
CA VAL A 160 -8.97 -12.02 -6.64
C VAL A 160 -10.37 -12.24 -6.09
N GLN A 161 -11.31 -12.48 -7.00
CA GLN A 161 -12.71 -12.79 -6.67
C GLN A 161 -12.87 -14.25 -6.21
#